data_35072dce58c23be6657ca23c4ab46ae6
#
_entry.id   35072dce58c23be6657ca23c4ab46ae6
#
_cell.length_a   1.000
_cell.length_b   1.000
_cell.length_c   1.000
_cell.angle_alpha   90.00
_cell.angle_beta   90.00
_cell.angle_gamma   90.00
#
_symmetry.space_group_name_H-M   'P 1'
#
loop_
_entity.id
_entity.type
_entity.pdbx_description
1 polymer ?
#
loop_
_entity_poly.entity_id
_entity_poly.type
_entity_poly.pdbx_seq_one_letter_code
_entity_poly.pdbx_strand_id
1 'polypeptide(L)'
;DRAMGLDEKGMMALLSESGVQTEGGLLTGADTEALLSFLEGRQEDSRRKAQENLERLAARYTFLIDTCSLLNEQFPTLMEHLTPLLRVNGKRLFVPSSVLAELRSLLTKKPELRERITAAVKILAERKAEGTAVICGEAEASFADRQLLEVATRFMTSTELLVITQDDGLSNDLLGLNRLQSVQGKRLTVGRINRYGYLSRYLTQEQRFAGSSSRSGWESRSVAALIPEDQTQIPVSHVPASGEAVFGSTALCLGEKLATGGEGSIYDLSDGTVAKIYHRGKLTVGRREKLERMTAEPVCCEGVCWPKELLRDAEGNFVGYRMERARGTELQRALFTRPALEAHFPNWKKADMVQLCITILEKICALHGRGIILGDINPLNILVVSPTEVWFVDCDSYQIGGYPCPVGTVRFTAPEIQKRNFADFLRTEGNEAFAVATLLFMLMLPGKSPYAQEGGGDLSEAILAMDFPYPCGDNHSDKTPEGAWRFLWSHLPRYLKEYFYGTFQNGGAYSTEQTRRTTQQWLTAFRYYLRLLQEGKLQDPESAEIFPTRWKVTDPAARTVWERRTCAECGNAFDIMESERDYYR
;
A
#
# COMPACT_ATOMS: atom_id res chain seq x y z
N ASP A 1 3.94 22.45 -22.14
CA ASP A 1 4.57 21.32 -21.43
C ASP A 1 3.99 21.17 -20.04
N ARG A 2 4.04 22.17 -19.17
CA ARG A 2 3.45 22.12 -17.83
C ARG A 2 1.90 22.04 -17.82
N ALA A 3 1.25 22.56 -18.85
CA ALA A 3 -0.22 22.54 -18.94
C ALA A 3 -0.81 21.14 -19.25
N MET A 4 -0.03 20.23 -19.84
CA MET A 4 -0.47 18.86 -20.16
C MET A 4 0.00 17.82 -19.15
N GLY A 5 0.85 18.17 -18.19
CA GLY A 5 1.36 17.25 -17.17
C GLY A 5 2.21 16.10 -17.74
N LEU A 6 2.83 16.31 -18.90
CA LEU A 6 3.69 15.33 -19.55
C LEU A 6 5.15 15.56 -19.14
N ASP A 7 5.85 14.48 -18.82
CA ASP A 7 7.29 14.45 -18.70
C ASP A 7 7.97 14.40 -20.09
N GLU A 8 9.29 14.48 -20.12
CA GLU A 8 10.07 14.46 -21.37
C GLU A 8 9.79 13.19 -22.21
N LYS A 9 9.62 12.04 -21.54
CA LYS A 9 9.26 10.77 -22.19
C LYS A 9 7.85 10.81 -22.80
N GLY A 10 6.89 11.37 -22.07
CA GLY A 10 5.53 11.55 -22.55
C GLY A 10 5.46 12.49 -23.74
N MET A 11 6.27 13.55 -23.76
CA MET A 11 6.39 14.47 -24.88
C MET A 11 7.00 13.79 -26.11
N MET A 12 8.08 13.04 -25.94
CA MET A 12 8.72 12.30 -27.04
C MET A 12 7.80 11.23 -27.64
N ALA A 13 7.02 10.53 -26.80
CA ALA A 13 6.02 9.58 -27.28
C ALA A 13 4.93 10.27 -28.10
N LEU A 14 4.46 11.42 -27.65
CA LEU A 14 3.43 12.23 -28.34
C LEU A 14 3.93 12.71 -29.71
N LEU A 15 5.16 13.20 -29.80
CA LEU A 15 5.79 13.63 -31.05
C LEU A 15 5.95 12.46 -32.02
N SER A 16 6.35 11.29 -31.52
CA SER A 16 6.44 10.07 -32.32
C SER A 16 5.08 9.61 -32.87
N GLU A 17 4.03 9.65 -32.04
CA GLU A 17 2.66 9.26 -32.45
C GLU A 17 2.03 10.27 -33.43
N SER A 18 2.35 11.56 -33.32
CA SER A 18 1.85 12.60 -34.23
C SER A 18 2.53 12.59 -35.61
N GLY A 19 3.62 11.84 -35.77
CA GLY A 19 4.43 11.82 -37.02
C GLY A 19 5.23 13.10 -37.26
N VAL A 20 5.30 14.00 -36.28
CA VAL A 20 6.02 15.26 -36.38
C VAL A 20 7.51 15.03 -36.14
N GLN A 21 8.34 15.42 -37.12
CA GLN A 21 9.80 15.33 -37.04
C GLN A 21 10.39 16.63 -36.48
N THR A 22 11.37 16.50 -35.58
CA THR A 22 12.09 17.63 -35.03
C THR A 22 13.49 17.71 -35.64
N GLU A 23 13.82 18.83 -36.28
CA GLU A 23 15.22 19.11 -36.68
C GLU A 23 15.92 19.89 -35.54
N GLY A 24 16.98 19.30 -35.00
CA GLY A 24 17.80 19.93 -33.97
C GLY A 24 17.08 20.14 -32.61
N GLY A 25 15.99 19.41 -32.34
CA GLY A 25 15.22 19.52 -31.08
C GLY A 25 14.26 20.69 -31.00
N LEU A 26 14.04 21.43 -32.10
CA LEU A 26 13.09 22.55 -32.19
C LEU A 26 11.95 22.20 -33.14
N LEU A 27 10.70 22.55 -32.76
CA LEU A 27 9.52 22.44 -33.61
C LEU A 27 9.45 23.65 -34.56
N THR A 28 9.21 23.41 -35.82
CA THR A 28 8.91 24.47 -36.80
C THR A 28 7.46 24.96 -36.63
N GLY A 29 7.09 26.10 -37.24
CA GLY A 29 5.72 26.59 -37.17
C GLY A 29 4.69 25.63 -37.79
N ALA A 30 5.03 24.96 -38.88
CA ALA A 30 4.18 23.97 -39.56
C ALA A 30 3.98 22.71 -38.68
N ASP A 31 5.04 22.27 -38.01
CA ASP A 31 5.00 21.13 -37.09
C ASP A 31 4.16 21.43 -35.85
N THR A 32 4.16 22.68 -35.40
CA THR A 32 3.32 23.12 -34.28
C THR A 32 1.84 23.09 -34.65
N GLU A 33 1.45 23.51 -35.86
CA GLU A 33 0.06 23.40 -36.34
C GLU A 33 -0.38 21.94 -36.52
N ALA A 34 0.47 21.09 -37.08
CA ALA A 34 0.21 19.66 -37.23
C ALA A 34 0.02 18.98 -35.86
N LEU A 35 0.87 19.29 -34.88
CA LEU A 35 0.75 18.78 -33.51
C LEU A 35 -0.51 19.27 -32.82
N LEU A 36 -0.88 20.54 -32.98
CA LEU A 36 -2.12 21.10 -32.43
C LEU A 36 -3.36 20.40 -33.01
N SER A 37 -3.42 20.24 -34.34
CA SER A 37 -4.51 19.53 -35.02
C SER A 37 -4.63 18.07 -34.55
N PHE A 38 -3.50 17.37 -34.37
CA PHE A 38 -3.47 16.01 -33.84
C PHE A 38 -3.97 15.94 -32.39
N LEU A 39 -3.59 16.93 -31.55
CA LEU A 39 -4.04 17.01 -30.16
C LEU A 39 -5.53 17.33 -30.05
N GLU A 40 -6.04 18.21 -30.89
CA GLU A 40 -7.47 18.54 -30.98
C GLU A 40 -8.29 17.32 -31.38
N GLY A 41 -7.86 16.59 -32.41
CA GLY A 41 -8.51 15.32 -32.82
C GLY A 41 -8.52 14.26 -31.72
N ARG A 42 -7.41 14.11 -30.98
CA ARG A 42 -7.36 13.22 -29.81
C ARG A 42 -8.29 13.68 -28.67
N GLN A 43 -8.43 14.98 -28.48
CA GLN A 43 -9.31 15.55 -27.47
C GLN A 43 -10.79 15.31 -27.80
N GLU A 44 -11.18 15.47 -29.07
CA GLU A 44 -12.53 15.14 -29.55
C GLU A 44 -12.86 13.66 -29.44
N ASP A 45 -11.93 12.78 -29.85
CA ASP A 45 -12.09 11.33 -29.68
C ASP A 45 -12.22 10.92 -28.20
N SER A 46 -11.47 11.56 -27.33
CA SER A 46 -11.56 11.33 -25.88
C SER A 46 -12.90 11.78 -25.31
N ARG A 47 -13.43 12.92 -25.75
CA ARG A 47 -14.76 13.41 -25.36
C ARG A 47 -15.87 12.49 -25.88
N ARG A 48 -15.79 12.07 -27.13
CA ARG A 48 -16.75 11.12 -27.72
C ARG A 48 -16.79 9.80 -26.94
N LYS A 49 -15.64 9.20 -26.64
CA LYS A 49 -15.53 7.98 -25.82
C LYS A 49 -16.08 8.17 -24.41
N ALA A 50 -15.85 9.34 -23.81
CA ALA A 50 -16.36 9.67 -22.49
C ALA A 50 -17.89 9.82 -22.49
N GLN A 51 -18.46 10.42 -23.54
CA GLN A 51 -19.90 10.53 -23.75
C GLN A 51 -20.54 9.14 -23.92
N GLU A 52 -20.01 8.30 -24.83
CA GLU A 52 -20.47 6.93 -25.05
C GLU A 52 -20.42 6.09 -23.77
N ASN A 53 -19.37 6.30 -22.95
CA ASN A 53 -19.26 5.64 -21.65
C ASN A 53 -20.34 6.12 -20.68
N LEU A 54 -20.61 7.42 -20.61
CA LEU A 54 -21.64 7.99 -19.75
C LEU A 54 -23.03 7.48 -20.14
N GLU A 55 -23.32 7.35 -21.43
CA GLU A 55 -24.57 6.78 -21.96
C GLU A 55 -24.75 5.33 -21.50
N ARG A 56 -23.71 4.49 -21.63
CA ARG A 56 -23.75 3.10 -21.13
C ARG A 56 -23.96 3.02 -19.63
N LEU A 57 -23.34 3.91 -18.86
CA LEU A 57 -23.52 3.97 -17.41
C LEU A 57 -24.95 4.40 -17.05
N ALA A 58 -25.49 5.41 -17.72
CA ALA A 58 -26.85 5.91 -17.48
C ALA A 58 -27.94 4.86 -17.83
N ALA A 59 -27.71 4.05 -18.85
CA ALA A 59 -28.62 2.96 -19.20
C ALA A 59 -28.65 1.84 -18.13
N ARG A 60 -27.48 1.57 -17.51
CA ARG A 60 -27.32 0.40 -16.65
C ARG A 60 -27.54 0.72 -15.16
N TYR A 61 -26.96 1.78 -14.63
CA TYR A 61 -26.84 2.01 -13.20
C TYR A 61 -27.89 2.98 -12.64
N THR A 62 -28.19 2.80 -11.35
CA THR A 62 -28.81 3.84 -10.52
C THR A 62 -27.71 4.66 -9.89
N PHE A 63 -27.86 5.98 -9.82
CA PHE A 63 -26.80 6.88 -9.37
C PHE A 63 -27.03 7.36 -7.94
N LEU A 64 -25.99 7.31 -7.13
CA LEU A 64 -25.91 7.87 -5.78
C LEU A 64 -24.71 8.83 -5.75
N ILE A 65 -24.81 9.96 -5.05
CA ILE A 65 -23.74 10.97 -5.02
C ILE A 65 -23.39 11.37 -3.59
N ASP A 66 -22.11 11.62 -3.33
CA ASP A 66 -21.59 12.11 -2.06
C ASP A 66 -21.37 13.64 -2.02
N THR A 67 -20.96 14.16 -0.84
CA THR A 67 -20.73 15.58 -0.61
C THR A 67 -19.54 16.11 -1.41
N CYS A 68 -18.44 15.38 -1.47
CA CYS A 68 -17.23 15.85 -2.14
C CYS A 68 -17.42 15.95 -3.66
N SER A 69 -18.26 15.11 -4.23
CA SER A 69 -18.62 15.19 -5.65
C SER A 69 -19.55 16.34 -5.97
N LEU A 70 -20.47 16.69 -5.08
CA LEU A 70 -21.31 17.90 -5.25
C LEU A 70 -20.49 19.19 -5.21
N LEU A 71 -19.36 19.20 -4.49
CA LEU A 71 -18.45 20.33 -4.38
C LEU A 71 -17.36 20.35 -5.47
N ASN A 72 -17.33 19.36 -6.35
CA ASN A 72 -16.41 19.29 -7.47
C ASN A 72 -16.71 20.42 -8.48
N GLU A 73 -15.66 21.08 -8.99
CA GLU A 73 -15.81 22.18 -9.98
C GLU A 73 -16.54 21.77 -11.26
N GLN A 74 -16.43 20.51 -11.63
CA GLN A 74 -17.05 19.96 -12.84
C GLN A 74 -18.44 19.34 -12.57
N PHE A 75 -18.98 19.47 -11.36
CA PHE A 75 -20.32 18.95 -11.05
C PHE A 75 -21.42 19.59 -11.91
N PRO A 76 -21.44 20.92 -12.16
CA PRO A 76 -22.40 21.53 -13.07
C PRO A 76 -22.36 20.91 -14.48
N THR A 77 -21.17 20.79 -15.05
CA THR A 77 -20.94 20.19 -16.38
C THR A 77 -21.36 18.72 -16.42
N LEU A 78 -21.08 17.96 -15.36
CA LEU A 78 -21.57 16.58 -15.24
C LEU A 78 -23.10 16.55 -15.31
N MET A 79 -23.79 17.43 -14.60
CA MET A 79 -25.25 17.47 -14.59
C MET A 79 -25.85 17.88 -15.93
N GLU A 80 -25.16 18.73 -16.70
CA GLU A 80 -25.54 19.04 -18.08
C GLU A 80 -25.48 17.80 -18.98
N HIS A 81 -24.44 16.98 -18.86
CA HIS A 81 -24.29 15.76 -19.65
C HIS A 81 -25.20 14.60 -19.15
N LEU A 82 -25.33 14.45 -17.83
CA LEU A 82 -26.03 13.31 -17.24
C LEU A 82 -27.55 13.45 -17.23
N THR A 83 -28.09 14.68 -17.00
CA THR A 83 -29.55 14.89 -16.86
C THR A 83 -30.37 14.43 -18.07
N PRO A 84 -29.99 14.71 -19.33
CA PRO A 84 -30.73 14.18 -20.49
C PRO A 84 -30.75 12.66 -20.51
N LEU A 85 -29.65 12.02 -20.16
CA LEU A 85 -29.52 10.56 -20.14
C LEU A 85 -30.37 9.92 -19.04
N LEU A 86 -30.44 10.56 -17.85
CA LEU A 86 -31.35 10.12 -16.79
C LEU A 86 -32.80 10.13 -17.23
N ARG A 87 -33.25 11.19 -17.95
CA ARG A 87 -34.60 11.30 -18.48
C ARG A 87 -34.93 10.19 -19.49
N VAL A 88 -34.03 10.00 -20.48
CA VAL A 88 -34.21 8.99 -21.53
C VAL A 88 -34.28 7.58 -20.94
N ASN A 89 -33.50 7.28 -19.92
CA ASN A 89 -33.43 5.95 -19.31
C ASN A 89 -34.42 5.77 -18.13
N GLY A 90 -35.24 6.76 -17.79
CA GLY A 90 -36.13 6.72 -16.63
C GLY A 90 -35.40 6.55 -15.29
N LYS A 91 -34.15 6.98 -15.23
CA LYS A 91 -33.29 6.88 -14.05
C LYS A 91 -33.28 8.19 -13.27
N ARG A 92 -32.79 8.13 -12.02
CA ARG A 92 -32.71 9.30 -11.13
C ARG A 92 -31.37 9.31 -10.42
N LEU A 93 -30.90 10.51 -10.07
CA LEU A 93 -29.76 10.72 -9.17
C LEU A 93 -30.28 10.75 -7.72
N PHE A 94 -29.81 9.85 -6.88
CA PHE A 94 -30.16 9.80 -5.47
C PHE A 94 -29.13 10.58 -4.65
N VAL A 95 -29.62 11.45 -3.77
CA VAL A 95 -28.83 12.29 -2.88
C VAL A 95 -29.22 11.96 -1.44
N PRO A 96 -28.35 11.38 -0.63
CA PRO A 96 -28.64 11.11 0.77
C PRO A 96 -28.94 12.40 1.55
N SER A 97 -29.89 12.35 2.47
CA SER A 97 -30.23 13.51 3.32
C SER A 97 -29.06 13.96 4.19
N SER A 98 -28.19 13.04 4.60
CA SER A 98 -26.92 13.33 5.31
C SER A 98 -25.97 14.21 4.51
N VAL A 99 -25.89 14.02 3.21
CA VAL A 99 -25.09 14.86 2.30
C VAL A 99 -25.57 16.31 2.32
N LEU A 100 -26.89 16.54 2.35
CA LEU A 100 -27.45 17.89 2.47
C LEU A 100 -27.20 18.49 3.87
N ALA A 101 -27.24 17.68 4.92
CA ALA A 101 -26.92 18.12 6.27
C ALA A 101 -25.43 18.52 6.39
N GLU A 102 -24.55 17.75 5.76
CA GLU A 102 -23.13 18.06 5.69
C GLU A 102 -22.84 19.35 4.90
N LEU A 103 -23.47 19.56 3.76
CA LEU A 103 -23.37 20.80 2.99
C LEU A 103 -23.78 22.02 3.85
N ARG A 104 -24.85 21.92 4.65
CA ARG A 104 -25.26 22.96 5.60
C ARG A 104 -24.21 23.23 6.67
N SER A 105 -23.62 22.18 7.23
CA SER A 105 -22.53 22.30 8.20
C SER A 105 -21.28 22.97 7.60
N LEU A 106 -20.96 22.63 6.35
CA LEU A 106 -19.83 23.23 5.63
C LEU A 106 -20.01 24.71 5.33
N LEU A 107 -21.23 25.18 5.09
CA LEU A 107 -21.53 26.62 4.92
C LEU A 107 -21.07 27.47 6.12
N THR A 108 -21.13 26.90 7.33
CA THR A 108 -20.73 27.59 8.57
C THR A 108 -19.25 27.43 8.87
N LYS A 109 -18.69 26.24 8.56
CA LYS A 109 -17.31 25.88 8.91
C LYS A 109 -16.28 26.31 7.88
N LYS A 110 -16.68 26.44 6.60
CA LYS A 110 -15.79 26.73 5.45
C LYS A 110 -16.41 27.76 4.52
N PRO A 111 -16.31 29.06 4.88
CA PRO A 111 -16.90 30.15 4.08
C PRO A 111 -16.42 30.20 2.62
N GLU A 112 -15.20 29.73 2.36
CA GLU A 112 -14.60 29.66 1.03
C GLU A 112 -15.34 28.72 0.07
N LEU A 113 -16.11 27.77 0.57
CA LEU A 113 -16.91 26.84 -0.24
C LEU A 113 -18.33 27.36 -0.54
N ARG A 114 -18.71 28.53 -0.03
CA ARG A 114 -20.08 29.05 -0.10
C ARG A 114 -20.62 29.09 -1.53
N GLU A 115 -19.85 29.59 -2.49
CA GLU A 115 -20.28 29.69 -3.89
C GLU A 115 -20.54 28.31 -4.49
N ARG A 116 -19.64 27.35 -4.27
CA ARG A 116 -19.79 25.97 -4.76
C ARG A 116 -20.99 25.27 -4.14
N ILE A 117 -21.20 25.43 -2.84
CA ILE A 117 -22.35 24.86 -2.12
C ILE A 117 -23.65 25.46 -2.69
N THR A 118 -23.71 26.77 -2.88
CA THR A 118 -24.90 27.45 -3.41
C THR A 118 -25.23 26.99 -4.82
N ALA A 119 -24.21 26.86 -5.69
CA ALA A 119 -24.37 26.35 -7.04
C ALA A 119 -24.87 24.91 -7.05
N ALA A 120 -24.27 24.03 -6.24
CA ALA A 120 -24.69 22.62 -6.14
C ALA A 120 -26.14 22.48 -5.65
N VAL A 121 -26.51 23.20 -4.59
CA VAL A 121 -27.88 23.17 -4.03
C VAL A 121 -28.89 23.68 -5.06
N LYS A 122 -28.57 24.75 -5.80
CA LYS A 122 -29.43 25.26 -6.88
C LYS A 122 -29.66 24.21 -7.96
N ILE A 123 -28.61 23.60 -8.47
CA ILE A 123 -28.70 22.51 -9.46
C ILE A 123 -29.56 21.36 -8.93
N LEU A 124 -29.31 20.92 -7.71
CA LEU A 124 -30.11 19.82 -7.11
C LEU A 124 -31.58 20.18 -6.95
N ALA A 125 -31.90 21.42 -6.58
CA ALA A 125 -33.30 21.90 -6.49
C ALA A 125 -34.00 21.88 -7.86
N GLU A 126 -33.33 22.34 -8.92
CA GLU A 126 -33.82 22.30 -10.30
C GLU A 126 -34.02 20.84 -10.75
N ARG A 127 -33.04 19.96 -10.55
CA ARG A 127 -33.13 18.52 -10.94
C ARG A 127 -34.21 17.78 -10.14
N LYS A 128 -34.42 18.16 -8.87
CA LYS A 128 -35.53 17.62 -8.07
C LYS A 128 -36.89 18.07 -8.61
N ALA A 129 -37.05 19.35 -8.98
CA ALA A 129 -38.26 19.85 -9.57
C ALA A 129 -38.59 19.16 -10.92
N GLU A 130 -37.56 18.83 -11.71
CA GLU A 130 -37.66 18.07 -12.95
C GLU A 130 -37.86 16.56 -12.76
N GLY A 131 -37.81 16.04 -11.54
CA GLY A 131 -37.95 14.62 -11.23
C GLY A 131 -36.70 13.76 -11.55
N THR A 132 -35.57 14.35 -11.93
CA THR A 132 -34.34 13.64 -12.26
C THR A 132 -33.38 13.48 -11.06
N ALA A 133 -33.67 14.19 -9.95
CA ALA A 133 -32.97 13.96 -8.66
C ALA A 133 -33.96 13.67 -7.53
N VAL A 134 -33.56 12.81 -6.58
CA VAL A 134 -34.38 12.41 -5.43
C VAL A 134 -33.51 12.46 -4.16
N ILE A 135 -34.03 13.11 -3.11
CA ILE A 135 -33.42 13.08 -1.78
C ILE A 135 -33.91 11.82 -1.07
N CYS A 136 -33.00 11.02 -0.51
CA CYS A 136 -33.32 9.75 0.14
C CYS A 136 -32.66 9.66 1.54
N GLY A 137 -33.26 8.85 2.43
CA GLY A 137 -32.82 8.66 3.82
C GLY A 137 -33.48 9.59 4.83
N GLU A 138 -33.35 9.26 6.11
CA GLU A 138 -33.89 10.03 7.24
C GLU A 138 -32.89 11.13 7.65
N ALA A 139 -33.43 12.25 8.14
CA ALA A 139 -32.63 13.47 8.43
C ALA A 139 -31.81 13.38 9.75
N GLU A 140 -31.97 12.32 10.52
CA GLU A 140 -31.34 12.18 11.84
C GLU A 140 -30.09 11.30 11.81
N ALA A 141 -28.99 11.93 12.19
CA ALA A 141 -27.76 11.46 12.81
C ALA A 141 -26.77 10.61 11.99
N SER A 142 -25.54 10.78 12.38
CA SER A 142 -24.29 10.08 12.08
C SER A 142 -23.61 10.45 10.75
N PHE A 143 -22.31 10.39 10.76
CA PHE A 143 -21.39 10.74 9.69
C PHE A 143 -21.88 10.34 8.31
N ALA A 144 -21.81 11.27 7.35
CA ALA A 144 -22.36 11.13 5.98
C ALA A 144 -21.87 9.85 5.27
N ASP A 145 -20.60 9.48 5.44
CA ASP A 145 -20.02 8.29 4.83
C ASP A 145 -20.66 6.99 5.30
N ARG A 146 -20.96 6.86 6.59
CA ARG A 146 -21.60 5.66 7.16
C ARG A 146 -23.03 5.51 6.64
N GLN A 147 -23.79 6.62 6.59
CA GLN A 147 -25.14 6.61 6.08
C GLN A 147 -25.16 6.32 4.57
N LEU A 148 -24.17 6.82 3.83
CA LEU A 148 -24.01 6.54 2.41
C LEU A 148 -23.74 5.06 2.15
N LEU A 149 -22.90 4.40 2.97
CA LEU A 149 -22.67 2.95 2.91
C LEU A 149 -23.96 2.15 3.22
N GLU A 150 -24.76 2.56 4.21
CA GLU A 150 -26.05 1.92 4.54
C GLU A 150 -27.05 2.08 3.40
N VAL A 151 -27.17 3.28 2.84
CA VAL A 151 -28.04 3.55 1.68
C VAL A 151 -27.57 2.74 0.48
N ALA A 152 -26.28 2.71 0.18
CA ALA A 152 -25.71 1.93 -0.90
C ALA A 152 -26.03 0.43 -0.74
N THR A 153 -25.87 -0.11 0.47
CA THR A 153 -26.17 -1.53 0.78
C THR A 153 -27.64 -1.86 0.50
N ARG A 154 -28.57 -0.99 0.88
CA ARG A 154 -30.01 -1.17 0.60
C ARG A 154 -30.31 -1.14 -0.91
N PHE A 155 -29.71 -0.22 -1.66
CA PHE A 155 -29.92 -0.13 -3.12
C PHE A 155 -29.33 -1.34 -3.86
N MET A 156 -28.21 -1.87 -3.43
CA MET A 156 -27.56 -3.05 -4.04
C MET A 156 -28.40 -4.31 -4.01
N THR A 157 -29.37 -4.44 -3.09
CA THR A 157 -30.28 -5.59 -3.05
C THR A 157 -31.26 -5.62 -4.23
N SER A 158 -31.56 -4.46 -4.84
CA SER A 158 -32.58 -4.32 -5.88
C SER A 158 -32.03 -3.86 -7.22
N THR A 159 -30.96 -3.05 -7.28
CA THR A 159 -30.46 -2.45 -8.52
C THR A 159 -28.94 -2.48 -8.60
N GLU A 160 -28.38 -2.38 -9.82
CA GLU A 160 -26.97 -2.07 -10.01
C GLU A 160 -26.74 -0.60 -9.67
N LEU A 161 -25.75 -0.32 -8.80
CA LEU A 161 -25.52 1.00 -8.24
C LEU A 161 -24.19 1.59 -8.71
N LEU A 162 -24.21 2.86 -9.11
CA LEU A 162 -22.99 3.66 -9.32
C LEU A 162 -22.98 4.80 -8.30
N VAL A 163 -21.97 4.79 -7.43
CA VAL A 163 -21.76 5.88 -6.46
C VAL A 163 -20.72 6.85 -7.02
N ILE A 164 -21.11 8.13 -7.09
CA ILE A 164 -20.22 9.20 -7.54
C ILE A 164 -19.53 9.79 -6.31
N THR A 165 -18.22 9.53 -6.16
CA THR A 165 -17.41 10.08 -5.08
C THR A 165 -16.00 10.42 -5.54
N GLN A 166 -15.40 11.48 -4.96
CA GLN A 166 -14.01 11.87 -5.17
C GLN A 166 -13.11 11.38 -4.02
N ASP A 167 -13.69 10.79 -2.97
CA ASP A 167 -12.96 10.25 -1.82
C ASP A 167 -12.42 8.85 -2.10
N ASP A 168 -11.10 8.65 -1.90
CA ASP A 168 -10.44 7.37 -2.12
C ASP A 168 -10.79 6.33 -1.04
N GLY A 169 -10.95 6.75 0.21
CA GLY A 169 -11.30 5.89 1.33
C GLY A 169 -12.70 5.34 1.15
N LEU A 170 -13.68 6.23 0.96
CA LEU A 170 -15.06 5.88 0.70
C LEU A 170 -15.22 5.02 -0.57
N SER A 171 -14.45 5.30 -1.63
CA SER A 171 -14.45 4.50 -2.86
C SER A 171 -14.08 3.04 -2.61
N ASN A 172 -13.05 2.81 -1.79
CA ASN A 172 -12.60 1.46 -1.45
C ASN A 172 -13.60 0.73 -0.55
N ASP A 173 -14.18 1.42 0.43
CA ASP A 173 -15.20 0.85 1.33
C ASP A 173 -16.47 0.46 0.56
N LEU A 174 -16.92 1.31 -0.37
CA LEU A 174 -18.04 1.03 -1.27
C LEU A 174 -17.76 -0.19 -2.16
N LEU A 175 -16.59 -0.27 -2.78
CA LEU A 175 -16.23 -1.44 -3.60
C LEU A 175 -16.09 -2.71 -2.76
N GLY A 176 -15.74 -2.59 -1.47
CA GLY A 176 -15.75 -3.68 -0.50
C GLY A 176 -17.14 -4.33 -0.32
N LEU A 177 -18.23 -3.57 -0.46
CA LEU A 177 -19.59 -4.10 -0.37
C LEU A 177 -19.89 -5.18 -1.44
N ASN A 178 -19.23 -5.16 -2.60
CA ASN A 178 -19.36 -6.20 -3.62
C ASN A 178 -18.93 -7.60 -3.17
N ARG A 179 -18.20 -7.70 -2.06
CA ARG A 179 -17.73 -8.97 -1.47
C ARG A 179 -18.75 -9.58 -0.49
N LEU A 180 -19.83 -8.88 -0.17
CA LEU A 180 -20.86 -9.38 0.73
C LEU A 180 -21.69 -10.46 0.03
N GLN A 181 -21.80 -11.65 0.65
CA GLN A 181 -22.56 -12.80 0.11
C GLN A 181 -24.07 -12.53 -0.08
N SER A 182 -24.61 -11.51 0.59
CA SER A 182 -26.03 -11.11 0.49
C SER A 182 -26.38 -10.40 -0.82
N VAL A 183 -25.39 -10.03 -1.64
CA VAL A 183 -25.57 -9.26 -2.88
C VAL A 183 -25.65 -10.21 -4.07
N GLN A 184 -26.77 -10.88 -4.27
CA GLN A 184 -27.02 -11.84 -5.35
C GLN A 184 -26.82 -11.23 -6.76
N GLY A 185 -25.59 -11.22 -7.25
CA GLY A 185 -25.25 -10.89 -8.65
C GLY A 185 -25.32 -9.41 -9.05
N LYS A 186 -25.76 -8.51 -8.18
CA LYS A 186 -25.79 -7.06 -8.45
C LYS A 186 -24.53 -6.40 -7.97
N ARG A 187 -23.95 -5.49 -8.78
CA ARG A 187 -22.64 -4.88 -8.49
C ARG A 187 -22.76 -3.39 -8.26
N LEU A 188 -22.01 -2.93 -7.28
CA LEU A 188 -21.72 -1.53 -7.06
C LEU A 188 -20.47 -1.13 -7.86
N THR A 189 -20.54 0.02 -8.50
CA THR A 189 -19.42 0.65 -9.19
C THR A 189 -19.23 2.05 -8.63
N VAL A 190 -17.99 2.51 -8.56
CA VAL A 190 -17.67 3.89 -8.17
C VAL A 190 -17.25 4.68 -9.38
N GLY A 191 -17.83 5.88 -9.55
CA GLY A 191 -17.52 6.83 -10.60
C GLY A 191 -16.88 8.10 -10.04
N ARG A 192 -15.92 8.68 -10.77
CA ARG A 192 -15.33 9.98 -10.49
C ARG A 192 -15.63 10.98 -11.58
N ILE A 193 -15.86 12.21 -11.19
CA ILE A 193 -16.01 13.33 -12.13
C ILE A 193 -14.61 13.69 -12.63
N ASN A 194 -14.39 13.60 -13.93
CA ASN A 194 -13.15 14.00 -14.57
C ASN A 194 -13.15 15.49 -14.94
N ARG A 195 -11.99 16.01 -15.39
CA ARG A 195 -11.80 17.42 -15.76
C ARG A 195 -12.69 17.92 -16.89
N TYR A 196 -13.42 17.05 -17.58
CA TYR A 196 -14.35 17.39 -18.67
C TYR A 196 -15.82 17.23 -18.28
N GLY A 197 -16.11 16.99 -17.00
CA GLY A 197 -17.48 16.80 -16.53
C GLY A 197 -18.13 15.50 -16.95
N TYR A 198 -17.33 14.44 -17.20
CA TYR A 198 -17.83 13.09 -17.44
C TYR A 198 -17.47 12.16 -16.28
N LEU A 199 -18.12 11.01 -16.22
CA LEU A 199 -17.78 9.98 -15.25
C LEU A 199 -16.70 9.05 -15.79
N SER A 200 -15.59 8.97 -15.08
CA SER A 200 -14.60 7.90 -15.21
C SER A 200 -14.83 6.86 -14.13
N ARG A 201 -14.77 5.58 -14.49
CA ARG A 201 -14.84 4.52 -13.49
C ARG A 201 -13.66 4.64 -12.53
N TYR A 202 -13.96 4.66 -11.24
CA TYR A 202 -12.90 4.49 -10.26
C TYR A 202 -12.35 3.08 -10.38
N LEU A 203 -11.11 3.01 -10.76
CA LEU A 203 -10.35 1.77 -10.74
C LEU A 203 -9.53 1.81 -9.46
N THR A 204 -9.60 0.76 -8.65
CA THR A 204 -8.62 0.56 -7.59
C THR A 204 -7.23 0.65 -8.20
N GLN A 205 -6.23 0.99 -7.42
CA GLN A 205 -4.87 1.07 -7.97
C GLN A 205 -4.45 -0.25 -8.62
N GLU A 206 -4.88 -1.40 -8.11
CA GLU A 206 -4.75 -2.71 -8.74
C GLU A 206 -5.27 -2.74 -10.19
N GLN A 207 -6.42 -2.10 -10.44
CA GLN A 207 -7.03 -2.03 -11.77
C GLN A 207 -6.37 -0.99 -12.69
N ARG A 208 -5.75 0.06 -12.16
CA ARG A 208 -5.03 1.08 -12.96
C ARG A 208 -3.72 0.55 -13.53
N PHE A 209 -2.99 -0.26 -12.78
CA PHE A 209 -1.75 -0.89 -13.25
C PHE A 209 -2.00 -2.05 -14.22
N ALA A 210 -3.16 -2.70 -14.17
CA ALA A 210 -3.56 -3.71 -15.15
C ALA A 210 -3.88 -3.12 -16.55
N GLY A 211 -4.13 -1.83 -16.67
CA GLY A 211 -4.50 -1.16 -17.91
C GLY A 211 -3.33 -0.68 -18.79
N SER A 212 -2.08 -0.74 -18.33
CA SER A 212 -0.90 -0.26 -19.06
C SER A 212 -0.12 -1.33 -19.81
N SER A 213 -0.53 -2.60 -19.74
CA SER A 213 -0.01 -3.66 -20.56
C SER A 213 -1.09 -4.17 -21.52
N SER A 214 -0.79 -4.02 -22.82
CA SER A 214 -1.53 -4.48 -23.98
C SER A 214 -2.38 -5.74 -23.79
N ARG A 215 -3.67 -5.64 -24.20
CA ARG A 215 -4.55 -6.71 -24.69
C ARG A 215 -4.06 -8.14 -24.53
N SER A 216 -4.40 -8.76 -23.43
CA SER A 216 -4.74 -10.17 -23.38
C SER A 216 -5.78 -10.36 -22.25
N GLY A 217 -6.83 -11.12 -22.54
CA GLY A 217 -8.01 -11.25 -21.71
C GLY A 217 -7.65 -11.69 -20.28
N TRP A 218 -8.25 -11.05 -19.28
CA TRP A 218 -8.36 -11.60 -17.95
C TRP A 218 -9.33 -12.77 -17.99
N GLU A 219 -8.85 -13.91 -18.43
CA GLU A 219 -9.25 -15.18 -17.82
C GLU A 219 -8.86 -15.08 -16.35
N SER A 220 -9.76 -15.47 -15.45
CA SER A 220 -9.43 -15.68 -14.04
C SER A 220 -8.05 -16.32 -14.00
N ARG A 221 -7.05 -15.64 -13.38
CA ARG A 221 -5.76 -16.30 -13.12
C ARG A 221 -6.15 -17.55 -12.35
N SER A 222 -6.06 -18.68 -13.03
CA SER A 222 -6.13 -19.98 -12.37
C SER A 222 -5.12 -19.90 -11.25
N VAL A 223 -5.56 -20.18 -10.02
CA VAL A 223 -4.65 -20.31 -8.89
C VAL A 223 -3.57 -21.25 -9.38
N ALA A 224 -2.34 -20.77 -9.49
CA ALA A 224 -1.25 -21.59 -9.99
C ALA A 224 -1.23 -22.86 -9.16
N ALA A 225 -1.23 -24.02 -9.81
CA ALA A 225 -1.12 -25.26 -9.08
C ALA A 225 0.23 -25.29 -8.37
N LEU A 226 0.25 -25.79 -7.14
CA LEU A 226 1.49 -26.02 -6.42
C LEU A 226 2.41 -26.90 -7.25
N ILE A 227 3.63 -26.45 -7.47
CA ILE A 227 4.72 -27.24 -8.07
C ILE A 227 5.60 -27.70 -6.92
N PRO A 228 5.56 -29.00 -6.52
CA PRO A 228 6.46 -29.53 -5.50
C PRO A 228 7.91 -29.36 -5.96
N GLU A 229 8.77 -28.86 -5.07
CA GLU A 229 10.18 -28.69 -5.40
C GLU A 229 10.84 -30.07 -5.56
N ASP A 230 11.40 -30.34 -6.74
CA ASP A 230 12.17 -31.55 -6.99
C ASP A 230 13.49 -31.52 -6.19
N GLN A 231 13.57 -32.35 -5.14
CA GLN A 231 14.73 -32.43 -4.25
C GLN A 231 15.87 -33.29 -4.80
N THR A 232 15.74 -33.77 -6.05
CA THR A 232 16.82 -34.52 -6.72
C THR A 232 18.08 -33.67 -6.77
N GLN A 233 19.16 -34.21 -6.19
CA GLN A 233 20.45 -33.53 -6.16
C GLN A 233 21.10 -33.50 -7.55
N ILE A 234 21.59 -32.34 -7.92
CA ILE A 234 22.43 -32.18 -9.12
C ILE A 234 23.85 -32.61 -8.76
N PRO A 235 24.39 -33.65 -9.41
CA PRO A 235 25.74 -34.10 -9.10
C PRO A 235 26.76 -33.07 -9.59
N VAL A 236 27.57 -32.54 -8.68
CA VAL A 236 28.70 -31.67 -9.00
C VAL A 236 29.96 -32.27 -8.39
N SER A 237 31.02 -32.33 -9.17
CA SER A 237 32.33 -32.82 -8.71
C SER A 237 32.96 -31.87 -7.70
N HIS A 238 32.82 -30.58 -7.95
CA HIS A 238 33.35 -29.49 -7.17
C HIS A 238 32.39 -28.29 -7.16
N VAL A 239 32.29 -27.57 -6.02
CA VAL A 239 31.56 -26.30 -5.92
C VAL A 239 32.57 -25.16 -6.10
N PRO A 240 32.43 -24.30 -7.13
CA PRO A 240 33.39 -23.23 -7.41
C PRO A 240 33.55 -22.27 -6.23
N ALA A 241 34.78 -21.79 -6.03
CA ALA A 241 35.19 -20.88 -4.98
C ALA A 241 35.95 -19.65 -5.54
N SER A 242 36.39 -18.76 -4.68
CA SER A 242 37.16 -17.56 -5.03
C SER A 242 38.37 -17.89 -5.92
N GLY A 243 38.52 -17.19 -7.03
CA GLY A 243 39.58 -17.38 -8.04
C GLY A 243 39.18 -18.37 -9.14
N GLU A 244 38.07 -19.10 -9.03
CA GLU A 244 37.63 -20.07 -10.01
C GLU A 244 36.62 -19.47 -11.01
N ALA A 245 36.56 -20.06 -12.21
CA ALA A 245 35.65 -19.64 -13.25
C ALA A 245 34.27 -20.29 -13.09
N VAL A 246 33.23 -19.48 -13.39
CA VAL A 246 31.85 -19.91 -13.57
C VAL A 246 31.33 -19.38 -14.90
N PHE A 247 30.33 -20.04 -15.46
CA PHE A 247 29.85 -19.78 -16.81
C PHE A 247 28.37 -19.40 -16.78
N GLY A 248 28.08 -18.18 -17.22
CA GLY A 248 26.76 -17.69 -17.60
C GLY A 248 26.70 -17.49 -19.10
N SER A 249 26.22 -16.33 -19.56
CA SER A 249 26.34 -15.88 -20.96
C SER A 249 27.80 -15.66 -21.37
N THR A 250 28.66 -15.37 -20.41
CA THR A 250 30.11 -15.25 -20.54
C THR A 250 30.80 -16.00 -19.41
N ALA A 251 32.10 -16.28 -19.55
CA ALA A 251 32.92 -16.79 -18.48
C ALA A 251 33.18 -15.66 -17.46
N LEU A 252 32.95 -15.94 -16.18
CA LEU A 252 33.11 -15.01 -15.06
C LEU A 252 34.07 -15.63 -14.02
N CYS A 253 34.93 -14.82 -13.42
CA CYS A 253 35.79 -15.27 -12.34
C CYS A 253 35.18 -14.86 -10.99
N LEU A 254 35.03 -15.79 -10.06
CA LEU A 254 34.58 -15.53 -8.70
C LEU A 254 35.68 -14.75 -7.94
N GLY A 255 35.37 -13.52 -7.59
CA GLY A 255 36.25 -12.64 -6.80
C GLY A 255 36.25 -12.98 -5.31
N GLU A 256 36.35 -11.97 -4.49
CA GLU A 256 36.32 -12.10 -3.03
C GLU A 256 34.97 -12.65 -2.56
N LYS A 257 35.02 -13.53 -1.56
CA LYS A 257 33.82 -14.01 -0.90
C LYS A 257 33.31 -12.95 0.08
N LEU A 258 32.14 -12.37 -0.23
CA LEU A 258 31.53 -11.29 0.54
C LEU A 258 30.73 -11.78 1.75
N ALA A 259 30.04 -12.92 1.61
CA ALA A 259 29.19 -13.49 2.66
C ALA A 259 29.03 -15.00 2.49
N THR A 260 28.66 -15.67 3.58
CA THR A 260 28.27 -17.08 3.58
C THR A 260 27.02 -17.24 4.43
N GLY A 261 25.97 -17.88 3.86
CA GLY A 261 24.72 -18.22 4.53
C GLY A 261 24.51 -19.74 4.60
N GLY A 262 23.35 -20.16 5.07
CA GLY A 262 22.98 -21.59 5.19
C GLY A 262 22.81 -22.32 3.86
N GLU A 263 22.56 -21.58 2.77
CA GLU A 263 22.29 -22.17 1.45
C GLU A 263 23.47 -22.03 0.46
N GLY A 264 24.28 -21.00 0.61
CA GLY A 264 25.37 -20.72 -0.32
C GLY A 264 26.26 -19.57 0.12
N SER A 265 27.22 -19.23 -0.73
CA SER A 265 28.17 -18.13 -0.55
C SER A 265 28.00 -17.07 -1.64
N ILE A 266 28.20 -15.81 -1.29
CA ILE A 266 28.13 -14.67 -2.21
C ILE A 266 29.55 -14.26 -2.56
N TYR A 267 29.84 -14.17 -3.86
CA TYR A 267 31.12 -13.75 -4.40
C TYR A 267 30.98 -12.50 -5.24
N ASP A 268 31.96 -11.60 -5.16
CA ASP A 268 32.07 -10.45 -6.04
C ASP A 268 32.41 -10.87 -7.48
N LEU A 269 31.86 -10.18 -8.48
CA LEU A 269 32.17 -10.42 -9.89
C LEU A 269 32.89 -9.24 -10.57
N SER A 270 33.33 -8.25 -9.79
CA SER A 270 34.12 -7.08 -10.24
C SER A 270 33.47 -6.21 -11.32
N ASP A 271 32.20 -6.47 -11.68
CA ASP A 271 31.41 -5.72 -12.67
C ASP A 271 30.18 -5.03 -12.04
N GLY A 272 30.16 -4.91 -10.70
CA GLY A 272 29.04 -4.37 -9.95
C GLY A 272 27.92 -5.40 -9.69
N THR A 273 28.14 -6.67 -10.04
CA THR A 273 27.24 -7.77 -9.74
C THR A 273 27.88 -8.76 -8.78
N VAL A 274 27.12 -9.72 -8.30
CA VAL A 274 27.59 -10.80 -7.41
C VAL A 274 27.03 -12.15 -7.87
N ALA A 275 27.78 -13.21 -7.54
CA ALA A 275 27.35 -14.60 -7.72
C ALA A 275 26.92 -15.20 -6.38
N LYS A 276 25.70 -15.76 -6.29
CA LYS A 276 25.31 -16.69 -5.23
C LYS A 276 25.62 -18.11 -5.68
N ILE A 277 26.61 -18.75 -5.07
CA ILE A 277 27.02 -20.12 -5.32
C ILE A 277 26.48 -21.00 -4.20
N TYR A 278 25.65 -21.97 -4.51
CA TYR A 278 25.01 -22.84 -3.54
C TYR A 278 25.97 -23.88 -2.96
N HIS A 279 25.76 -24.24 -1.70
CA HIS A 279 26.43 -25.39 -1.10
C HIS A 279 25.98 -26.68 -1.77
N ARG A 280 26.87 -27.68 -1.84
CA ARG A 280 26.64 -28.95 -2.56
C ARG A 280 25.26 -29.57 -2.23
N GLY A 281 24.86 -29.66 -0.97
CA GLY A 281 23.58 -30.23 -0.55
C GLY A 281 22.34 -29.37 -0.85
N LYS A 282 22.53 -28.20 -1.49
CA LYS A 282 21.46 -27.26 -1.88
C LYS A 282 21.27 -27.15 -3.40
N LEU A 283 22.06 -27.89 -4.17
CA LEU A 283 21.98 -27.95 -5.63
C LEU A 283 20.93 -28.98 -6.05
N THR A 284 19.67 -28.54 -6.17
CA THR A 284 18.54 -29.39 -6.54
C THR A 284 17.99 -29.04 -7.92
N VAL A 285 17.32 -30.01 -8.55
CA VAL A 285 16.63 -29.82 -9.84
C VAL A 285 15.54 -28.77 -9.69
N GLY A 286 14.70 -28.85 -8.65
CA GLY A 286 13.61 -27.90 -8.44
C GLY A 286 14.10 -26.47 -8.23
N ARG A 287 15.23 -26.27 -7.51
CA ARG A 287 15.84 -24.94 -7.35
C ARG A 287 16.32 -24.37 -8.68
N ARG A 288 16.98 -25.17 -9.52
CA ARG A 288 17.38 -24.79 -10.85
C ARG A 288 16.17 -24.36 -11.69
N GLU A 289 15.12 -25.19 -11.75
CA GLU A 289 13.90 -24.92 -12.53
C GLU A 289 13.20 -23.64 -12.07
N LYS A 290 13.10 -23.41 -10.76
CA LYS A 290 12.56 -22.17 -10.20
C LYS A 290 13.37 -20.95 -10.64
N LEU A 291 14.71 -21.03 -10.60
CA LEU A 291 15.59 -19.95 -11.03
C LEU A 291 15.56 -19.75 -12.55
N GLU A 292 15.43 -20.81 -13.33
CA GLU A 292 15.19 -20.72 -14.79
C GLU A 292 13.93 -19.90 -15.07
N ARG A 293 12.85 -20.16 -14.34
CA ARG A 293 11.64 -19.37 -14.45
C ARG A 293 11.85 -17.92 -14.02
N MET A 294 12.55 -17.68 -12.91
CA MET A 294 12.83 -16.31 -12.44
C MET A 294 13.65 -15.50 -13.43
N THR A 295 14.65 -16.12 -14.05
CA THR A 295 15.48 -15.45 -15.07
C THR A 295 14.73 -15.20 -16.39
N ALA A 296 13.78 -16.06 -16.73
CA ALA A 296 12.89 -15.87 -17.89
C ALA A 296 11.84 -14.76 -17.67
N GLU A 297 11.52 -14.46 -16.42
CA GLU A 297 10.55 -13.41 -16.03
C GLU A 297 11.25 -12.32 -15.21
N PRO A 298 12.07 -11.45 -15.83
CA PRO A 298 12.87 -10.46 -15.11
C PRO A 298 11.99 -9.42 -14.39
N VAL A 299 12.35 -9.10 -13.16
CA VAL A 299 11.72 -8.05 -12.36
C VAL A 299 12.51 -6.76 -12.51
N CYS A 300 11.96 -5.79 -13.25
CA CYS A 300 12.53 -4.45 -13.36
C CYS A 300 12.06 -3.59 -12.16
N CYS A 301 12.58 -3.88 -10.98
CA CYS A 301 12.36 -3.11 -9.76
C CYS A 301 13.73 -2.82 -9.13
N GLU A 302 14.18 -1.57 -9.21
CA GLU A 302 15.45 -1.18 -8.64
C GLU A 302 15.51 -1.52 -7.15
N GLY A 303 16.64 -2.05 -6.69
CA GLY A 303 16.83 -2.49 -5.31
C GLY A 303 16.16 -3.82 -4.97
N VAL A 304 15.83 -4.65 -5.95
CA VAL A 304 15.46 -6.07 -5.78
C VAL A 304 16.55 -6.91 -6.44
N CYS A 305 17.30 -7.68 -5.65
CA CYS A 305 18.40 -8.53 -6.15
C CYS A 305 17.86 -9.78 -6.87
N TRP A 306 17.12 -9.54 -7.96
CA TRP A 306 16.51 -10.57 -8.77
C TRP A 306 17.55 -11.37 -9.55
N PRO A 307 17.42 -12.71 -9.68
CA PRO A 307 18.31 -13.52 -10.52
C PRO A 307 18.32 -13.01 -11.97
N LYS A 308 19.52 -12.75 -12.50
CA LYS A 308 19.71 -12.27 -13.88
C LYS A 308 20.04 -13.40 -14.85
N GLU A 309 20.89 -14.32 -14.42
CA GLU A 309 21.28 -15.51 -15.19
C GLU A 309 21.76 -16.62 -14.27
N LEU A 310 21.62 -17.87 -14.74
CA LEU A 310 22.14 -19.02 -14.04
C LEU A 310 23.65 -19.16 -14.31
N LEU A 311 24.35 -19.66 -13.30
CA LEU A 311 25.78 -19.94 -13.37
C LEU A 311 26.04 -21.44 -13.34
N ARG A 312 27.03 -21.88 -14.13
CA ARG A 312 27.43 -23.28 -14.28
C ARG A 312 28.92 -23.43 -13.97
N ASP A 313 29.30 -24.64 -13.58
CA ASP A 313 30.73 -25.03 -13.48
C ASP A 313 31.34 -25.30 -14.88
N ALA A 314 32.60 -25.72 -14.90
CA ALA A 314 33.33 -26.05 -16.14
C ALA A 314 32.74 -27.28 -16.86
N GLU A 315 32.06 -28.17 -16.13
CA GLU A 315 31.39 -29.36 -16.65
C GLU A 315 29.96 -29.05 -17.14
N GLY A 316 29.48 -27.80 -16.97
CA GLY A 316 28.14 -27.35 -17.38
C GLY A 316 27.04 -27.59 -16.35
N ASN A 317 27.36 -28.06 -15.13
CA ASN A 317 26.38 -28.27 -14.09
C ASN A 317 25.97 -26.94 -13.43
N PHE A 318 24.70 -26.82 -13.08
CA PHE A 318 24.19 -25.67 -12.32
C PHE A 318 24.85 -25.56 -10.94
N VAL A 319 25.40 -24.37 -10.62
CA VAL A 319 26.06 -24.10 -9.32
C VAL A 319 25.50 -22.87 -8.61
N GLY A 320 24.76 -22.00 -9.30
CA GLY A 320 24.24 -20.77 -8.72
C GLY A 320 23.67 -19.79 -9.73
N TYR A 321 23.62 -18.52 -9.36
CA TYR A 321 23.11 -17.47 -10.22
C TYR A 321 23.81 -16.13 -9.96
N ARG A 322 23.73 -15.23 -10.95
CA ARG A 322 24.21 -13.85 -10.91
C ARG A 322 23.07 -12.89 -10.58
N MET A 323 23.34 -11.87 -9.79
CA MET A 323 22.40 -10.81 -9.43
C MET A 323 23.10 -9.47 -9.22
N GLU A 324 22.34 -8.40 -9.02
CA GLU A 324 22.89 -7.09 -8.62
C GLU A 324 23.50 -7.15 -7.23
N ARG A 325 24.58 -6.38 -7.04
CA ARG A 325 25.19 -6.21 -5.73
C ARG A 325 24.37 -5.24 -4.90
N ALA A 326 23.77 -5.73 -3.82
CA ALA A 326 23.05 -4.90 -2.85
C ALA A 326 24.00 -3.93 -2.13
N ARG A 327 23.46 -2.80 -1.69
CA ARG A 327 24.14 -1.78 -0.90
C ARG A 327 23.38 -1.54 0.40
N GLY A 328 24.05 -0.96 1.38
CA GLY A 328 23.44 -0.57 2.64
C GLY A 328 23.69 -1.53 3.79
N THR A 329 23.02 -1.28 4.92
CA THR A 329 23.09 -2.08 6.14
C THR A 329 21.78 -2.79 6.39
N GLU A 330 21.82 -4.02 6.87
CA GLU A 330 20.61 -4.79 7.21
C GLU A 330 19.69 -3.98 8.14
N LEU A 331 18.43 -3.89 7.78
CA LEU A 331 17.41 -3.09 8.48
C LEU A 331 17.39 -3.39 9.98
N GLN A 332 17.46 -4.68 10.36
CA GLN A 332 17.47 -5.08 11.76
C GLN A 332 18.66 -4.51 12.52
N ARG A 333 19.85 -4.53 11.90
CA ARG A 333 21.08 -4.06 12.53
C ARG A 333 21.17 -2.55 12.60
N ALA A 334 20.57 -1.85 11.63
CA ALA A 334 20.66 -0.40 11.52
C ALA A 334 19.59 0.35 12.32
N LEU A 335 18.37 -0.22 12.50
CA LEU A 335 17.20 0.56 12.93
C LEU A 335 16.50 0.05 14.20
N PHE A 336 16.71 -1.20 14.61
CA PHE A 336 15.89 -1.79 15.67
C PHE A 336 16.29 -1.44 17.09
N THR A 337 17.40 -0.73 17.26
CA THR A 337 17.78 -0.17 18.55
C THR A 337 18.18 1.29 18.40
N ARG A 338 17.92 2.09 19.42
CA ARG A 338 18.27 3.51 19.41
C ARG A 338 19.77 3.75 19.15
N PRO A 339 20.72 3.06 19.82
CA PRO A 339 22.13 3.24 19.53
C PRO A 339 22.52 2.89 18.08
N ALA A 340 21.93 1.83 17.51
CA ALA A 340 22.20 1.45 16.12
C ALA A 340 21.69 2.52 15.14
N LEU A 341 20.48 3.02 15.36
CA LEU A 341 19.89 4.07 14.53
C LEU A 341 20.73 5.35 14.60
N GLU A 342 21.13 5.79 15.79
CA GLU A 342 21.97 6.97 15.99
C GLU A 342 23.37 6.80 15.37
N ALA A 343 23.91 5.58 15.35
CA ALA A 343 25.19 5.29 14.72
C ALA A 343 25.14 5.29 13.18
N HIS A 344 24.07 4.75 12.58
CA HIS A 344 23.96 4.62 11.12
C HIS A 344 23.25 5.82 10.48
N PHE A 345 22.25 6.39 11.17
CA PHE A 345 21.36 7.43 10.65
C PHE A 345 21.06 8.51 11.71
N PRO A 346 22.09 9.27 12.17
CA PRO A 346 22.00 10.16 13.34
C PRO A 346 20.99 11.31 13.17
N ASN A 347 20.67 11.69 11.93
CA ASN A 347 19.79 12.81 11.63
C ASN A 347 18.35 12.40 11.29
N TRP A 348 18.02 11.10 11.34
CA TRP A 348 16.69 10.66 10.98
C TRP A 348 15.63 11.10 11.99
N LYS A 349 14.50 11.49 11.46
CA LYS A 349 13.25 11.81 12.18
C LYS A 349 12.16 10.81 11.85
N LYS A 350 11.01 10.94 12.49
CA LYS A 350 9.86 10.08 12.21
C LYS A 350 9.46 10.10 10.73
N ALA A 351 9.60 11.24 10.06
CA ALA A 351 9.31 11.37 8.63
C ALA A 351 10.20 10.46 7.77
N ASP A 352 11.49 10.32 8.11
CA ASP A 352 12.41 9.43 7.39
C ASP A 352 12.04 7.96 7.58
N MET A 353 11.67 7.59 8.82
CA MET A 353 11.17 6.24 9.12
C MET A 353 9.88 5.91 8.37
N VAL A 354 8.95 6.87 8.26
CA VAL A 354 7.70 6.72 7.52
C VAL A 354 7.98 6.66 6.02
N GLN A 355 8.92 7.48 5.50
CA GLN A 355 9.35 7.40 4.11
C GLN A 355 9.99 6.03 3.79
N LEU A 356 10.80 5.50 4.69
CA LEU A 356 11.35 4.15 4.54
C LEU A 356 10.24 3.09 4.42
N CYS A 357 9.22 3.16 5.28
CA CYS A 357 8.05 2.26 5.16
C CYS A 357 7.37 2.37 3.80
N ILE A 358 7.22 3.58 3.27
CA ILE A 358 6.65 3.83 1.93
C ILE A 358 7.51 3.16 0.87
N THR A 359 8.82 3.37 0.90
CA THR A 359 9.76 2.79 -0.07
C THR A 359 9.74 1.25 -0.07
N ILE A 360 9.68 0.63 1.11
CA ILE A 360 9.53 -0.82 1.26
C ILE A 360 8.18 -1.29 0.67
N LEU A 361 7.09 -0.61 1.03
CA LEU A 361 5.74 -0.96 0.57
C LEU A 361 5.59 -0.81 -0.95
N GLU A 362 6.21 0.18 -1.57
CA GLU A 362 6.21 0.37 -3.03
C GLU A 362 6.85 -0.81 -3.76
N LYS A 363 7.98 -1.32 -3.24
CA LYS A 363 8.65 -2.51 -3.81
C LYS A 363 7.81 -3.78 -3.62
N ILE A 364 7.23 -3.99 -2.43
CA ILE A 364 6.35 -5.14 -2.19
C ILE A 364 5.11 -5.06 -3.11
N CYS A 365 4.49 -3.88 -3.26
CA CYS A 365 3.38 -3.69 -4.20
C CYS A 365 3.76 -4.02 -5.65
N ALA A 366 4.98 -3.65 -6.09
CA ALA A 366 5.46 -3.96 -7.43
C ALA A 366 5.65 -5.47 -7.65
N LEU A 367 6.09 -6.21 -6.62
CA LEU A 367 6.21 -7.67 -6.64
C LEU A 367 4.85 -8.35 -6.62
N HIS A 368 3.94 -7.95 -5.73
CA HIS A 368 2.56 -8.45 -5.67
C HIS A 368 1.81 -8.23 -6.99
N GLY A 369 1.99 -7.06 -7.63
CA GLY A 369 1.41 -6.77 -8.96
C GLY A 369 1.83 -7.77 -10.06
N ARG A 370 2.90 -8.52 -9.85
CA ARG A 370 3.39 -9.60 -10.73
C ARG A 370 3.03 -11.01 -10.23
N GLY A 371 2.27 -11.11 -9.12
CA GLY A 371 1.92 -12.38 -8.49
C GLY A 371 3.08 -13.06 -7.77
N ILE A 372 4.10 -12.27 -7.39
CA ILE A 372 5.25 -12.72 -6.61
C ILE A 372 4.96 -12.44 -5.13
N ILE A 373 5.08 -13.46 -4.28
CA ILE A 373 4.98 -13.39 -2.82
C ILE A 373 6.38 -13.55 -2.23
N LEU A 374 6.79 -12.63 -1.35
CA LEU A 374 8.13 -12.71 -0.74
C LEU A 374 8.22 -13.94 0.19
N GLY A 375 7.15 -14.22 0.92
CA GLY A 375 7.01 -15.38 1.79
C GLY A 375 7.79 -15.30 3.09
N ASP A 376 9.06 -14.94 3.07
CA ASP A 376 9.88 -14.70 4.27
C ASP A 376 10.27 -13.21 4.34
N ILE A 377 9.31 -12.37 4.69
CA ILE A 377 9.60 -10.97 5.03
C ILE A 377 10.43 -10.95 6.32
N ASN A 378 11.73 -10.73 6.16
CA ASN A 378 12.69 -10.71 7.25
C ASN A 378 13.51 -9.41 7.20
N PRO A 379 13.60 -8.66 8.31
CA PRO A 379 14.42 -7.43 8.37
C PRO A 379 15.91 -7.62 8.08
N LEU A 380 16.43 -8.85 8.13
CA LEU A 380 17.79 -9.19 7.70
C LEU A 380 17.94 -9.26 6.18
N ASN A 381 16.83 -9.48 5.45
CA ASN A 381 16.79 -9.58 4.00
C ASN A 381 16.48 -8.22 3.33
N ILE A 382 16.44 -7.13 4.11
CA ILE A 382 16.24 -5.77 3.63
C ILE A 382 17.44 -4.92 4.07
N LEU A 383 18.18 -4.38 3.10
CA LEU A 383 19.29 -3.47 3.35
C LEU A 383 18.84 -2.04 3.14
N VAL A 384 19.22 -1.15 4.05
CA VAL A 384 18.84 0.26 4.05
C VAL A 384 20.04 1.12 3.72
N VAL A 385 19.91 1.96 2.70
CA VAL A 385 20.87 2.99 2.31
C VAL A 385 20.39 4.36 2.76
N SER A 386 19.12 4.66 2.50
CA SER A 386 18.45 5.93 2.84
C SER A 386 16.94 5.70 3.03
N PRO A 387 16.15 6.70 3.44
CA PRO A 387 14.70 6.58 3.50
C PRO A 387 14.05 6.24 2.15
N THR A 388 14.71 6.55 1.04
CA THR A 388 14.21 6.36 -0.32
C THR A 388 14.95 5.28 -1.10
N GLU A 389 15.96 4.64 -0.51
CA GLU A 389 16.72 3.57 -1.14
C GLU A 389 16.87 2.35 -0.22
N VAL A 390 16.28 1.23 -0.62
CA VAL A 390 16.39 -0.07 0.04
C VAL A 390 16.69 -1.17 -0.98
N TRP A 391 17.33 -2.23 -0.52
CA TRP A 391 17.66 -3.42 -1.30
C TRP A 391 17.08 -4.66 -0.67
N PHE A 392 16.33 -5.43 -1.46
CA PHE A 392 15.80 -6.74 -1.08
C PHE A 392 16.76 -7.81 -1.57
N VAL A 393 17.25 -8.62 -0.66
CA VAL A 393 18.16 -9.73 -0.93
C VAL A 393 17.48 -11.07 -0.69
N ASP A 394 18.12 -12.17 -1.10
CA ASP A 394 17.64 -13.54 -0.95
C ASP A 394 16.31 -13.82 -1.71
N CYS A 395 16.16 -13.17 -2.87
CA CYS A 395 14.93 -13.23 -3.66
C CYS A 395 14.65 -14.61 -4.30
N ASP A 396 15.65 -15.49 -4.39
CA ASP A 396 15.51 -16.85 -4.90
C ASP A 396 14.58 -17.74 -4.04
N SER A 397 14.33 -17.34 -2.80
CA SER A 397 13.33 -17.97 -1.93
C SER A 397 11.88 -17.62 -2.28
N TYR A 398 11.62 -16.49 -2.96
CA TYR A 398 10.28 -15.96 -3.21
C TYR A 398 9.37 -16.95 -3.92
N GLN A 399 8.08 -16.89 -3.62
CA GLN A 399 7.06 -17.69 -4.32
C GLN A 399 6.76 -17.08 -5.69
N ILE A 400 6.87 -17.89 -6.74
CA ILE A 400 6.58 -17.47 -8.13
C ILE A 400 5.99 -18.63 -8.92
N GLY A 401 4.91 -18.37 -9.68
CA GLY A 401 4.40 -19.24 -10.73
C GLY A 401 4.12 -20.70 -10.32
N GLY A 402 3.69 -20.92 -9.08
CA GLY A 402 3.44 -22.26 -8.54
C GLY A 402 4.57 -22.83 -7.67
N TYR A 403 5.78 -22.30 -7.76
CA TYR A 403 6.88 -22.65 -6.86
C TYR A 403 6.69 -21.94 -5.51
N PRO A 404 6.61 -22.67 -4.38
CA PRO A 404 6.39 -22.07 -3.07
C PRO A 404 7.63 -21.34 -2.55
N CYS A 405 7.45 -20.48 -1.53
CA CYS A 405 8.54 -20.04 -0.66
C CYS A 405 8.66 -21.04 0.50
N PRO A 406 9.71 -21.88 0.55
CA PRO A 406 9.79 -22.98 1.53
C PRO A 406 10.23 -22.53 2.92
N VAL A 407 10.60 -21.26 3.09
CA VAL A 407 11.13 -20.68 4.32
C VAL A 407 10.18 -19.67 4.94
N GLY A 408 10.39 -19.36 6.21
CA GLY A 408 9.61 -18.34 6.92
C GLY A 408 10.06 -18.21 8.37
N THR A 409 9.92 -17.01 8.91
CA THR A 409 10.28 -16.68 10.29
C THR A 409 9.03 -16.63 11.15
N VAL A 410 8.97 -17.36 12.25
CA VAL A 410 7.78 -17.52 13.13
C VAL A 410 7.11 -16.18 13.46
N ARG A 411 7.88 -15.16 13.86
CA ARG A 411 7.34 -13.84 14.24
C ARG A 411 6.66 -13.09 13.12
N PHE A 412 6.95 -13.43 11.86
CA PHE A 412 6.35 -12.84 10.66
C PHE A 412 5.32 -13.75 10.00
N THR A 413 5.11 -14.93 10.54
CA THR A 413 4.18 -15.93 10.01
C THR A 413 2.78 -15.70 10.56
N ALA A 414 1.79 -15.62 9.68
CA ALA A 414 0.39 -15.44 10.06
C ALA A 414 -0.15 -16.62 10.89
N PRO A 415 -1.06 -16.36 11.86
CA PRO A 415 -1.57 -17.39 12.78
C PRO A 415 -2.07 -18.65 12.07
N GLU A 416 -2.81 -18.50 10.97
CA GLU A 416 -3.45 -19.59 10.24
C GLU A 416 -2.49 -20.51 9.49
N ILE A 417 -1.24 -20.09 9.29
CA ILE A 417 -0.20 -20.89 8.64
C ILE A 417 0.98 -21.24 9.56
N GLN A 418 0.86 -20.91 10.85
CA GLN A 418 1.85 -21.34 11.86
C GLN A 418 1.98 -22.87 11.89
N LYS A 419 3.19 -23.35 12.15
CA LYS A 419 3.51 -24.79 12.26
C LYS A 419 3.25 -25.62 10.99
N ARG A 420 2.91 -25.00 9.85
CA ARG A 420 2.79 -25.69 8.56
C ARG A 420 4.16 -25.80 7.88
N ASN A 421 4.33 -26.84 7.07
CA ASN A 421 5.48 -26.91 6.17
C ASN A 421 5.22 -26.00 4.96
N PHE A 422 6.04 -24.96 4.79
CA PHE A 422 5.83 -23.94 3.76
C PHE A 422 6.11 -24.43 2.32
N ALA A 423 6.77 -25.58 2.16
CA ALA A 423 6.96 -26.21 0.86
C ALA A 423 5.67 -26.87 0.31
N ASP A 424 4.67 -27.12 1.16
CA ASP A 424 3.50 -27.93 0.83
C ASP A 424 2.29 -27.12 0.37
N PHE A 425 2.39 -25.79 0.32
CA PHE A 425 1.30 -24.93 -0.13
C PHE A 425 1.80 -23.58 -0.66
N LEU A 426 0.95 -22.92 -1.44
CA LEU A 426 1.19 -21.55 -1.87
C LEU A 426 0.57 -20.58 -0.86
N ARG A 427 1.37 -19.59 -0.43
CA ARG A 427 0.89 -18.48 0.40
C ARG A 427 0.03 -17.55 -0.43
N THR A 428 -0.92 -16.91 0.22
CA THR A 428 -1.74 -15.84 -0.36
C THR A 428 -1.18 -14.48 0.01
N GLU A 429 -1.60 -13.42 -0.69
CA GLU A 429 -1.30 -12.05 -0.27
C GLU A 429 -1.86 -11.76 1.14
N GLY A 430 -2.97 -12.40 1.54
CA GLY A 430 -3.54 -12.26 2.87
C GLY A 430 -2.65 -12.87 3.97
N ASN A 431 -1.97 -13.99 3.69
CA ASN A 431 -0.95 -14.52 4.60
C ASN A 431 0.25 -13.57 4.72
N GLU A 432 0.74 -13.03 3.59
CA GLU A 432 1.87 -12.10 3.58
C GLU A 432 1.52 -10.74 4.18
N ALA A 433 0.27 -10.30 4.10
CA ALA A 433 -0.19 -9.04 4.69
C ALA A 433 0.02 -8.98 6.21
N PHE A 434 0.01 -10.13 6.90
CA PHE A 434 0.38 -10.20 8.32
C PHE A 434 1.86 -9.88 8.54
N ALA A 435 2.74 -10.44 7.71
CA ALA A 435 4.18 -10.19 7.77
C ALA A 435 4.50 -8.73 7.46
N VAL A 436 3.83 -8.15 6.44
CA VAL A 436 3.94 -6.72 6.11
C VAL A 436 3.54 -5.86 7.30
N ALA A 437 2.38 -6.11 7.90
CA ALA A 437 1.92 -5.37 9.08
C ALA A 437 2.89 -5.49 10.26
N THR A 438 3.46 -6.70 10.47
CA THR A 438 4.46 -6.95 11.51
C THR A 438 5.74 -6.13 11.27
N LEU A 439 6.24 -6.09 10.04
CA LEU A 439 7.41 -5.29 9.69
C LEU A 439 7.16 -3.80 9.94
N LEU A 440 6.00 -3.28 9.48
CA LEU A 440 5.61 -1.89 9.67
C LEU A 440 5.49 -1.53 11.16
N PHE A 441 4.89 -2.42 11.96
CA PHE A 441 4.82 -2.25 13.40
C PHE A 441 6.22 -2.16 14.02
N MET A 442 7.11 -3.09 13.65
CA MET A 442 8.50 -3.12 14.15
C MET A 442 9.35 -1.95 13.68
N LEU A 443 8.97 -1.25 12.61
CA LEU A 443 9.58 0.01 12.19
C LEU A 443 9.01 1.19 12.96
N MET A 444 7.71 1.20 13.25
CA MET A 444 7.08 2.27 14.03
C MET A 444 7.41 2.18 15.53
N LEU A 445 7.61 0.97 16.05
CA LEU A 445 8.11 0.67 17.39
C LEU A 445 9.44 -0.11 17.22
N PRO A 446 10.57 0.58 17.02
CA PRO A 446 11.81 -0.01 16.53
C PRO A 446 12.22 -1.32 17.22
N GLY A 447 12.18 -2.42 16.46
CA GLY A 447 12.58 -3.75 16.91
C GLY A 447 11.58 -4.50 17.80
N LYS A 448 10.46 -3.88 18.22
CA LYS A 448 9.48 -4.52 19.12
C LYS A 448 8.46 -5.34 18.33
N SER A 449 8.35 -6.62 18.62
CA SER A 449 7.31 -7.47 18.04
C SER A 449 5.91 -7.02 18.47
N PRO A 450 4.89 -7.11 17.60
CA PRO A 450 3.49 -6.80 17.97
C PRO A 450 2.99 -7.56 19.20
N TYR A 451 3.46 -8.78 19.39
CA TYR A 451 3.02 -9.66 20.48
C TYR A 451 4.01 -9.75 21.65
N ALA A 452 5.00 -8.87 21.70
CA ALA A 452 5.84 -8.77 22.88
C ALA A 452 5.04 -8.17 24.05
N GLN A 453 4.94 -8.89 25.15
CA GLN A 453 4.15 -8.54 26.33
C GLN A 453 5.03 -8.20 27.53
N GLU A 454 4.48 -7.46 28.48
CA GLU A 454 5.07 -7.27 29.80
C GLU A 454 5.20 -8.61 30.51
N GLY A 455 6.30 -8.82 31.24
CA GLY A 455 6.60 -10.10 31.89
C GLY A 455 7.07 -11.24 30.96
N GLY A 456 7.12 -11.02 29.64
CA GLY A 456 7.53 -12.02 28.66
C GLY A 456 6.41 -12.96 28.28
N GLY A 457 6.76 -14.15 27.74
CA GLY A 457 5.82 -15.16 27.30
C GLY A 457 6.29 -15.84 25.99
N ASP A 458 5.60 -16.92 25.62
CA ASP A 458 5.85 -17.57 24.32
C ASP A 458 5.24 -16.74 23.18
N LEU A 459 6.12 -16.21 22.34
CA LEU A 459 5.72 -15.37 21.20
C LEU A 459 4.82 -16.14 20.21
N SER A 460 5.09 -17.44 19.98
CA SER A 460 4.30 -18.26 19.06
C SER A 460 2.88 -18.50 19.59
N GLU A 461 2.74 -18.70 20.89
CA GLU A 461 1.43 -18.82 21.55
C GLU A 461 0.65 -17.51 21.50
N ALA A 462 1.31 -16.38 21.75
CA ALA A 462 0.68 -15.06 21.67
C ALA A 462 0.23 -14.73 20.23
N ILE A 463 1.00 -15.11 19.21
CA ILE A 463 0.60 -14.97 17.80
C ILE A 463 -0.62 -15.84 17.50
N LEU A 464 -0.61 -17.11 17.92
CA LEU A 464 -1.73 -18.03 17.68
C LEU A 464 -3.01 -17.58 18.40
N ALA A 465 -2.90 -17.02 19.59
CA ALA A 465 -4.01 -16.45 20.34
C ALA A 465 -4.45 -15.08 19.80
N MET A 466 -3.62 -14.44 18.98
CA MET A 466 -3.77 -13.05 18.56
C MET A 466 -3.97 -12.10 19.77
N ASP A 467 -3.17 -12.29 20.81
CA ASP A 467 -3.22 -11.55 22.07
C ASP A 467 -2.35 -10.29 21.99
N PHE A 468 -2.90 -9.26 21.35
CA PHE A 468 -2.19 -8.00 21.08
C PHE A 468 -2.17 -7.11 22.32
N PRO A 469 -1.00 -6.73 22.86
CA PRO A 469 -0.89 -6.08 24.16
C PRO A 469 -1.11 -4.56 24.17
N TYR A 470 -1.30 -3.91 23.01
CA TYR A 470 -1.41 -2.45 22.96
C TYR A 470 -2.87 -1.98 22.99
N PRO A 471 -3.21 -0.95 23.79
CA PRO A 471 -4.59 -0.47 23.92
C PRO A 471 -5.05 0.29 22.67
N CYS A 472 -6.35 0.19 22.35
CA CYS A 472 -6.99 0.97 21.30
C CYS A 472 -8.43 1.30 21.68
N GLY A 473 -8.83 2.57 21.58
CA GLY A 473 -10.14 3.04 22.04
C GLY A 473 -10.28 2.91 23.56
N ASP A 474 -11.40 2.35 24.00
CA ASP A 474 -11.71 2.12 25.42
C ASP A 474 -11.09 0.81 25.97
N ASN A 475 -10.37 0.08 25.14
CA ASN A 475 -9.72 -1.15 25.56
C ASN A 475 -8.39 -0.84 26.26
N HIS A 476 -8.28 -1.25 27.52
CA HIS A 476 -7.07 -1.13 28.33
C HIS A 476 -6.32 -2.46 28.33
N SER A 477 -5.00 -2.40 28.43
CA SER A 477 -4.17 -3.60 28.51
C SER A 477 -3.01 -3.36 29.47
N ASP A 478 -2.92 -4.22 30.46
CA ASP A 478 -1.80 -4.25 31.44
C ASP A 478 -0.58 -4.96 30.84
N LYS A 479 -0.76 -5.65 29.70
CA LYS A 479 0.28 -6.42 29.01
C LYS A 479 1.20 -5.57 28.13
N THR A 480 0.90 -4.27 27.96
CA THR A 480 1.74 -3.38 27.15
C THR A 480 3.15 -3.28 27.73
N PRO A 481 4.21 -3.57 26.97
CA PRO A 481 5.58 -3.51 27.46
C PRO A 481 5.91 -2.15 28.10
N GLU A 482 6.59 -2.16 29.23
CA GLU A 482 6.99 -0.94 29.94
C GLU A 482 8.04 -0.11 29.19
N GLY A 483 8.21 1.13 29.66
CA GLY A 483 9.20 2.06 29.14
C GLY A 483 8.76 2.78 27.88
N ALA A 484 9.72 3.05 26.98
CA ALA A 484 9.54 3.89 25.80
C ALA A 484 8.44 3.39 24.83
N TRP A 485 8.09 2.10 24.86
CA TRP A 485 7.10 1.50 23.95
C TRP A 485 5.71 2.08 24.11
N ARG A 486 5.31 2.42 25.34
CA ARG A 486 4.05 3.10 25.65
C ARG A 486 4.00 4.49 25.05
N PHE A 487 5.11 5.22 25.12
CA PHE A 487 5.24 6.55 24.51
C PHE A 487 5.18 6.47 22.99
N LEU A 488 5.98 5.59 22.38
CA LEU A 488 5.97 5.34 20.93
C LEU A 488 4.56 5.04 20.42
N TRP A 489 3.85 4.13 21.08
CA TRP A 489 2.46 3.80 20.74
C TRP A 489 1.54 5.01 20.87
N SER A 490 1.67 5.81 21.96
CA SER A 490 0.81 6.97 22.18
C SER A 490 0.91 8.01 21.07
N HIS A 491 2.11 8.20 20.48
CA HIS A 491 2.38 9.18 19.44
C HIS A 491 1.96 8.76 18.03
N LEU A 492 1.63 7.48 17.81
CA LEU A 492 1.09 7.06 16.52
C LEU A 492 -0.27 7.72 16.23
N PRO A 493 -0.58 8.06 14.97
CA PRO A 493 -1.91 8.49 14.57
C PRO A 493 -2.97 7.45 14.93
N ARG A 494 -4.15 7.92 15.32
CA ARG A 494 -5.26 7.06 15.79
C ARG A 494 -5.60 5.98 14.76
N TYR A 495 -5.74 6.34 13.49
CA TYR A 495 -6.09 5.39 12.42
C TYR A 495 -5.03 4.29 12.24
N LEU A 496 -3.72 4.58 12.44
CA LEU A 496 -2.67 3.55 12.40
C LEU A 496 -2.77 2.60 13.60
N LYS A 497 -3.08 3.12 14.78
CA LYS A 497 -3.38 2.27 15.95
C LYS A 497 -4.55 1.33 15.69
N GLU A 498 -5.63 1.86 15.10
CA GLU A 498 -6.82 1.09 14.71
C GLU A 498 -6.48 0.03 13.65
N TYR A 499 -5.58 0.32 12.71
CA TYR A 499 -5.14 -0.64 11.71
C TYR A 499 -4.30 -1.77 12.32
N PHE A 500 -3.33 -1.43 13.15
CA PHE A 500 -2.52 -2.43 13.87
C PHE A 500 -3.37 -3.27 14.82
N TYR A 501 -4.21 -2.62 15.63
CA TYR A 501 -5.12 -3.30 16.54
C TYR A 501 -6.07 -4.25 15.79
N GLY A 502 -6.71 -3.76 14.74
CA GLY A 502 -7.61 -4.57 13.92
C GLY A 502 -6.93 -5.76 13.25
N THR A 503 -5.62 -5.65 12.95
CA THR A 503 -4.83 -6.74 12.33
C THR A 503 -4.36 -7.77 13.35
N PHE A 504 -3.92 -7.33 14.54
CA PHE A 504 -3.22 -8.20 15.50
C PHE A 504 -4.10 -8.68 16.66
N GLN A 505 -5.25 -8.04 16.92
CA GLN A 505 -6.16 -8.44 17.99
C GLN A 505 -7.12 -9.52 17.50
N ASN A 506 -7.32 -10.55 18.32
CA ASN A 506 -8.35 -11.57 18.06
C ASN A 506 -9.72 -10.93 17.90
N GLY A 507 -10.44 -11.29 16.82
CA GLY A 507 -11.72 -10.67 16.48
C GLY A 507 -11.62 -9.24 15.95
N GLY A 508 -10.42 -8.71 15.73
CA GLY A 508 -10.21 -7.41 15.12
C GLY A 508 -10.73 -7.36 13.67
N ALA A 509 -11.07 -6.16 13.20
CA ALA A 509 -11.68 -5.96 11.87
C ALA A 509 -10.84 -6.48 10.70
N TYR A 510 -9.54 -6.61 10.89
CA TYR A 510 -8.56 -7.03 9.88
C TYR A 510 -7.75 -8.25 10.34
N SER A 511 -8.32 -9.08 11.22
CA SER A 511 -7.59 -10.17 11.88
C SER A 511 -7.49 -11.46 11.04
N THR A 512 -8.32 -11.63 10.02
CA THR A 512 -8.34 -12.83 9.19
C THR A 512 -7.62 -12.63 7.86
N GLU A 513 -7.17 -13.71 7.24
CA GLU A 513 -6.52 -13.71 5.93
C GLU A 513 -7.28 -12.87 4.88
N GLN A 514 -8.62 -12.98 4.86
CA GLN A 514 -9.47 -12.32 3.87
C GLN A 514 -9.73 -10.84 4.19
N THR A 515 -9.59 -10.44 5.44
CA THR A 515 -9.91 -9.07 5.88
C THR A 515 -8.67 -8.20 6.11
N ARG A 516 -7.47 -8.79 6.16
CA ARG A 516 -6.23 -8.04 6.36
C ARG A 516 -6.06 -6.93 5.34
N ARG A 517 -5.52 -5.83 5.82
CA ARG A 517 -5.17 -4.70 4.97
C ARG A 517 -4.11 -5.11 3.95
N THR A 518 -4.39 -4.85 2.67
CA THR A 518 -3.43 -5.11 1.60
C THR A 518 -2.21 -4.20 1.71
N THR A 519 -1.09 -4.60 1.12
CA THR A 519 0.13 -3.77 1.04
C THR A 519 -0.17 -2.39 0.47
N GLN A 520 -1.07 -2.29 -0.50
CA GLN A 520 -1.51 -1.02 -1.08
C GLN A 520 -2.28 -0.14 -0.09
N GLN A 521 -3.13 -0.72 0.74
CA GLN A 521 -3.85 0.05 1.78
C GLN A 521 -2.89 0.58 2.85
N TRP A 522 -1.89 -0.22 3.23
CA TRP A 522 -0.80 0.25 4.10
C TRP A 522 -0.01 1.38 3.46
N LEU A 523 0.35 1.26 2.18
CA LEU A 523 1.06 2.32 1.44
C LEU A 523 0.28 3.63 1.45
N THR A 524 -1.03 3.59 1.22
CA THR A 524 -1.91 4.77 1.29
C THR A 524 -1.91 5.38 2.70
N ALA A 525 -1.99 4.55 3.74
CA ALA A 525 -1.98 5.01 5.12
C ALA A 525 -0.64 5.69 5.50
N PHE A 526 0.50 5.10 5.08
CA PHE A 526 1.81 5.66 5.37
C PHE A 526 2.09 6.94 4.58
N ARG A 527 1.64 7.05 3.33
CA ARG A 527 1.70 8.32 2.56
C ARG A 527 0.89 9.43 3.22
N TYR A 528 -0.27 9.10 3.78
CA TYR A 528 -1.05 10.06 4.56
C TYR A 528 -0.31 10.46 5.85
N TYR A 529 0.32 9.51 6.55
CA TYR A 529 1.14 9.81 7.73
C TYR A 529 2.30 10.74 7.42
N LEU A 530 3.03 10.47 6.34
CA LEU A 530 4.13 11.33 5.90
C LEU A 530 3.65 12.76 5.65
N ARG A 531 2.53 12.92 4.98
CA ARG A 531 1.93 14.25 4.74
C ARG A 531 1.59 14.96 6.04
N LEU A 532 1.00 14.27 7.03
CA LEU A 532 0.72 14.89 8.35
C LEU A 532 1.99 15.36 9.07
N LEU A 533 3.08 14.61 8.95
CA LEU A 533 4.40 14.98 9.50
C LEU A 533 4.97 16.20 8.79
N GLN A 534 4.95 16.22 7.46
CA GLN A 534 5.48 17.31 6.62
C GLN A 534 4.69 18.60 6.79
N GLU A 535 3.38 18.53 6.94
CA GLU A 535 2.50 19.69 7.15
C GLU A 535 2.45 20.15 8.61
N GLY A 536 3.17 19.49 9.54
CA GLY A 536 3.18 19.84 10.96
C GLY A 536 1.81 19.69 11.64
N LYS A 537 0.93 18.85 11.10
CA LYS A 537 -0.46 18.68 11.60
C LYS A 537 -0.58 17.78 12.83
N LEU A 538 0.52 17.24 13.32
CA LEU A 538 0.54 16.49 14.57
C LEU A 538 0.62 17.49 15.73
N GLN A 539 -0.37 17.44 16.62
CA GLN A 539 -0.52 18.41 17.71
C GLN A 539 0.66 18.46 18.69
N ASP A 540 1.31 17.31 18.91
CA ASP A 540 2.45 17.19 19.80
C ASP A 540 3.76 17.16 19.01
N PRO A 541 4.71 18.09 19.25
CA PRO A 541 6.00 18.12 18.54
C PRO A 541 6.81 16.82 18.65
N GLU A 542 6.74 16.10 19.80
CA GLU A 542 7.43 14.82 19.96
C GLU A 542 6.87 13.71 19.05
N SER A 543 5.68 13.90 18.46
CA SER A 543 5.17 12.97 17.46
C SER A 543 6.00 12.95 16.16
N ALA A 544 6.86 13.95 15.95
CA ALA A 544 7.84 13.99 14.85
C ALA A 544 9.17 13.29 15.19
N GLU A 545 9.39 12.92 16.46
CA GLU A 545 10.58 12.21 16.89
C GLU A 545 10.42 10.69 16.74
N ILE A 546 11.51 9.97 16.41
CA ILE A 546 11.48 8.51 16.37
C ILE A 546 11.27 7.93 17.77
N PHE A 547 11.94 8.51 18.78
CA PHE A 547 11.88 8.09 20.16
C PHE A 547 11.34 9.22 21.06
N PRO A 548 10.01 9.41 21.11
CA PRO A 548 9.40 10.36 22.04
C PRO A 548 9.71 9.95 23.48
N THR A 549 9.86 10.93 24.36
CA THR A 549 10.32 10.74 25.75
C THR A 549 9.21 10.75 26.78
N ARG A 550 7.98 11.08 26.37
CA ARG A 550 6.78 11.17 27.23
C ARG A 550 5.51 10.73 26.48
N TRP A 551 4.41 10.66 27.17
CA TRP A 551 3.09 10.45 26.60
C TRP A 551 2.69 11.60 25.66
N LYS A 552 1.98 11.26 24.60
CA LYS A 552 1.41 12.26 23.68
C LYS A 552 0.41 13.16 24.40
N VAL A 553 0.60 14.46 24.28
CA VAL A 553 -0.34 15.47 24.76
C VAL A 553 -1.33 15.81 23.65
N THR A 554 -2.62 15.54 23.89
CA THR A 554 -3.68 15.75 22.89
C THR A 554 -4.47 17.04 23.10
N ASP A 555 -4.36 17.65 24.32
CA ASP A 555 -5.05 18.89 24.68
C ASP A 555 -4.04 19.94 25.17
N PRO A 556 -4.07 21.18 24.65
CA PRO A 556 -3.28 22.29 25.19
C PRO A 556 -3.52 22.54 26.69
N ALA A 557 -4.74 22.31 27.17
CA ALA A 557 -5.08 22.37 28.61
C ALA A 557 -4.39 21.27 29.41
N ALA A 558 -4.11 20.12 28.81
CA ALA A 558 -3.38 19.02 29.44
C ALA A 558 -1.90 19.33 29.70
N ARG A 559 -1.37 20.46 29.20
CA ARG A 559 -0.02 20.97 29.51
C ARG A 559 0.00 21.81 30.81
N THR A 560 -1.16 22.13 31.39
CA THR A 560 -1.23 22.88 32.62
C THR A 560 -0.84 21.98 33.76
N VAL A 561 0.25 22.33 34.46
CA VAL A 561 0.64 21.64 35.70
C VAL A 561 -0.39 21.98 36.75
N TRP A 562 -1.10 20.94 37.25
CA TRP A 562 -2.05 21.09 38.33
C TRP A 562 -1.34 21.18 39.69
N GLU A 563 -0.37 20.28 39.91
CA GLU A 563 0.38 20.20 41.17
C GLU A 563 1.78 19.64 40.92
N ARG A 564 2.76 20.10 41.72
CA ARG A 564 4.08 19.50 41.74
C ARG A 564 4.26 18.71 43.02
N ARG A 565 4.58 17.42 42.91
CA ARG A 565 4.82 16.53 44.06
C ARG A 565 6.24 15.98 44.05
N THR A 566 6.66 15.48 45.19
CA THR A 566 7.95 14.78 45.33
C THR A 566 7.67 13.29 45.48
N CYS A 567 8.35 12.46 44.70
CA CYS A 567 8.23 11.01 44.82
C CYS A 567 8.73 10.54 46.19
N ALA A 568 7.92 9.79 46.91
CA ALA A 568 8.25 9.29 48.26
C ALA A 568 9.39 8.25 48.23
N GLU A 569 9.60 7.57 47.11
CA GLU A 569 10.62 6.52 46.96
C GLU A 569 11.99 7.08 46.53
N CYS A 570 12.02 7.97 45.53
CA CYS A 570 13.28 8.45 44.95
C CYS A 570 13.61 9.91 45.27
N GLY A 571 12.71 10.66 45.91
CA GLY A 571 12.92 12.07 46.26
C GLY A 571 12.89 13.06 45.11
N ASN A 572 12.66 12.61 43.86
CA ASN A 572 12.59 13.49 42.72
C ASN A 572 11.25 14.21 42.62
N ALA A 573 11.29 15.49 42.24
CA ALA A 573 10.08 16.24 41.95
C ALA A 573 9.50 15.83 40.58
N PHE A 574 8.17 15.74 40.50
CA PHE A 574 7.46 15.51 39.23
C PHE A 574 6.19 16.36 39.17
N ASP A 575 5.79 16.74 38.00
CA ASP A 575 4.61 17.55 37.74
C ASP A 575 3.42 16.65 37.43
N ILE A 576 2.31 16.87 38.13
CA ILE A 576 1.01 16.26 37.84
C ILE A 576 0.25 17.23 36.94
N MET A 577 -0.17 16.76 35.79
CA MET A 577 -0.89 17.59 34.82
C MET A 577 -2.37 17.71 35.18
N GLU A 578 -3.04 18.77 34.74
CA GLU A 578 -4.49 18.96 34.99
C GLU A 578 -5.33 17.77 34.47
N SER A 579 -4.88 17.13 33.38
CA SER A 579 -5.50 15.91 32.82
C SER A 579 -5.35 14.66 33.70
N GLU A 580 -4.43 14.66 34.67
CA GLU A 580 -4.14 13.54 35.58
C GLU A 580 -4.73 13.76 36.97
N ARG A 581 -5.35 14.91 37.20
CA ARG A 581 -5.84 15.38 38.48
C ARG A 581 -6.72 14.35 39.18
N ASP A 582 -7.64 13.72 38.45
CA ASP A 582 -8.61 12.79 39.03
C ASP A 582 -7.99 11.43 39.40
N TYR A 583 -6.85 11.07 38.78
CA TYR A 583 -6.08 9.88 39.14
C TYR A 583 -5.29 10.06 40.45
N TYR A 584 -4.82 11.29 40.73
CA TYR A 584 -3.99 11.59 41.91
C TYR A 584 -4.80 12.20 43.07
N ARG A 585 -6.12 12.36 42.97
CA ARG A 585 -7.04 12.66 44.03
C ARG A 585 -7.46 11.41 44.78
#